data_63af9349d6a9b07bf4782a169a56fdf9
#
_entry.id   63af9349d6a9b07bf4782a169a56fdf9
#
_cell.length_a   1.000
_cell.length_b   1.000
_cell.length_c   1.000
_cell.angle_alpha   90.00
_cell.angle_beta   90.00
_cell.angle_gamma   90.00
#
_symmetry.space_group_name_H-M   'P 1'
#
loop_
_entity.id
_entity.type
_entity.pdbx_description
1 polymer ?
#
loop_
_entity_poly.entity_id
_entity_poly.type
_entity_poly.pdbx_seq_one_letter_code
_entity_poly.pdbx_strand_id
1 'polypeptide(L)'
;MYKTQRNYENLNKALFDGTGKYGIPVIQAADYKADNWIGFNYAKGCEEPEIHGVHFFLDDYQFIRVWSSPDVYVNMLRKFQAVCTPDFSLYTDFPRAVQIYNHYRKHWLGAYWQMHGVRVIPTICWSDEDSFEWCFDGEPTGSTVAVSSVGTQVNKEAGRLFRAGYEEMLRRLKPKEIIMYGNVPEWCEGNITPVQAFQQKFRKPLTNDV
;
A
#
# COMPACT_ATOMS: atom_id res chain seq x y z
N MET A 1 -19.13 -11.76 -1.91
CA MET A 1 -19.23 -12.87 -2.91
C MET A 1 -18.62 -12.39 -4.21
N TYR A 2 -17.69 -13.10 -4.79
CA TYR A 2 -17.10 -12.73 -6.07
C TYR A 2 -17.84 -13.40 -7.22
N LYS A 3 -17.88 -12.74 -8.39
CA LYS A 3 -18.54 -13.26 -9.59
C LYS A 3 -17.48 -13.76 -10.56
N THR A 4 -17.64 -14.97 -11.04
CA THR A 4 -16.84 -15.47 -12.17
C THR A 4 -17.47 -14.98 -13.47
N GLN A 5 -16.79 -14.09 -14.17
CA GLN A 5 -17.16 -13.62 -15.50
C GLN A 5 -15.97 -13.80 -16.45
N ARG A 6 -16.15 -13.47 -17.73
CA ARG A 6 -15.04 -13.45 -18.68
C ARG A 6 -13.96 -12.50 -18.16
N ASN A 7 -12.74 -13.01 -18.02
CA ASN A 7 -11.64 -12.31 -17.41
C ASN A 7 -10.97 -11.33 -18.37
N TYR A 8 -10.63 -10.15 -17.87
CA TYR A 8 -9.71 -9.26 -18.57
C TYR A 8 -8.29 -9.88 -18.58
N GLU A 9 -7.48 -9.52 -19.58
CA GLU A 9 -6.15 -10.07 -19.82
C GLU A 9 -6.15 -11.61 -20.05
N ASN A 10 -7.30 -12.21 -20.33
CA ASN A 10 -7.47 -13.66 -20.45
C ASN A 10 -6.91 -14.47 -19.25
N LEU A 11 -6.82 -13.84 -18.09
CA LEU A 11 -6.42 -14.47 -16.84
C LEU A 11 -7.66 -14.87 -16.05
N ASN A 12 -7.58 -15.96 -15.31
CA ASN A 12 -8.71 -16.45 -14.51
C ASN A 12 -8.83 -15.68 -13.19
N LYS A 13 -9.20 -14.41 -13.26
CA LYS A 13 -9.38 -13.53 -12.10
C LYS A 13 -10.85 -13.42 -11.71
N ALA A 14 -11.15 -13.56 -10.43
CA ALA A 14 -12.47 -13.29 -9.88
C ALA A 14 -12.82 -11.79 -9.98
N LEU A 15 -14.11 -11.48 -10.06
CA LEU A 15 -14.60 -10.11 -9.90
C LEU A 15 -15.14 -9.94 -8.48
N PHE A 16 -14.66 -8.91 -7.79
CA PHE A 16 -15.13 -8.52 -6.48
C PHE A 16 -16.19 -7.42 -6.59
N ASP A 17 -17.07 -7.34 -5.60
CA ASP A 17 -17.93 -6.17 -5.46
C ASP A 17 -17.05 -4.95 -5.17
N GLY A 18 -17.34 -3.85 -5.85
CA GLY A 18 -16.54 -2.64 -5.79
C GLY A 18 -17.34 -1.41 -5.43
N THR A 19 -16.66 -0.33 -5.13
CA THR A 19 -17.24 0.98 -4.81
C THR A 19 -16.77 2.05 -5.79
N GLY A 20 -17.43 3.22 -5.72
CA GLY A 20 -17.09 4.37 -6.54
C GLY A 20 -17.41 4.19 -8.02
N LYS A 21 -17.05 5.20 -8.80
CA LYS A 21 -17.32 5.27 -10.25
C LYS A 21 -16.63 4.15 -11.03
N TYR A 22 -15.51 3.66 -10.52
CA TYR A 22 -14.64 2.71 -11.23
C TYR A 22 -14.75 1.27 -10.69
N GLY A 23 -15.66 1.01 -9.73
CA GLY A 23 -15.89 -0.33 -9.19
C GLY A 23 -14.66 -0.90 -8.49
N ILE A 24 -13.97 -0.07 -7.70
CA ILE A 24 -12.77 -0.47 -6.96
C ILE A 24 -13.12 -1.51 -5.91
N PRO A 25 -12.48 -2.70 -5.90
CA PRO A 25 -12.76 -3.75 -4.91
C PRO A 25 -12.56 -3.27 -3.47
N VAL A 26 -13.43 -3.67 -2.56
CA VAL A 26 -13.37 -3.27 -1.15
C VAL A 26 -12.37 -4.13 -0.39
N ILE A 27 -11.48 -3.50 0.38
CA ILE A 27 -10.57 -4.14 1.33
C ILE A 27 -11.20 -4.06 2.73
N GLN A 28 -11.17 -5.15 3.49
CA GLN A 28 -11.65 -5.17 4.87
C GLN A 28 -10.65 -4.47 5.80
N ALA A 29 -11.18 -3.84 6.86
CA ALA A 29 -10.34 -3.13 7.83
C ALA A 29 -9.38 -4.08 8.58
N ALA A 30 -8.17 -3.59 8.82
CA ALA A 30 -7.16 -4.22 9.67
C ALA A 30 -7.14 -3.56 11.05
N ASP A 31 -7.04 -4.35 12.11
CA ASP A 31 -6.87 -3.90 13.49
C ASP A 31 -5.56 -4.41 14.11
N TYR A 32 -4.62 -4.75 13.27
CA TYR A 32 -3.33 -5.36 13.61
C TYR A 32 -2.18 -4.67 12.86
N LYS A 33 -0.97 -4.88 13.33
CA LYS A 33 0.29 -4.52 12.67
C LYS A 33 1.31 -5.64 12.83
N ALA A 34 2.48 -5.46 12.23
CA ALA A 34 3.62 -6.35 12.42
C ALA A 34 4.67 -5.72 13.34
N ASP A 35 5.44 -6.58 14.01
CA ASP A 35 6.54 -6.16 14.91
C ASP A 35 7.73 -5.64 14.09
N ASN A 36 8.00 -6.30 12.97
CA ASN A 36 9.09 -5.94 12.04
C ASN A 36 8.57 -5.82 10.61
N TRP A 37 9.33 -5.16 9.74
CA TRP A 37 8.93 -4.94 8.35
C TRP A 37 10.05 -5.26 7.37
N ILE A 38 9.70 -5.97 6.29
CA ILE A 38 10.60 -6.29 5.18
C ILE A 38 9.93 -6.00 3.83
N GLY A 39 10.74 -5.71 2.83
CA GLY A 39 10.26 -5.59 1.46
C GLY A 39 9.87 -6.94 0.87
N PHE A 40 8.88 -6.96 -0.02
CA PHE A 40 8.44 -8.17 -0.72
C PHE A 40 9.57 -8.91 -1.44
N ASN A 41 10.59 -8.20 -1.93
CA ASN A 41 11.78 -8.76 -2.56
C ASN A 41 12.58 -9.70 -1.63
N TYR A 42 12.46 -9.53 -0.31
CA TYR A 42 13.10 -10.39 0.71
C TYR A 42 12.15 -11.44 1.31
N ALA A 43 10.85 -11.36 1.05
CA ALA A 43 9.84 -12.20 1.70
C ALA A 43 10.09 -13.71 1.53
N LYS A 44 10.57 -14.13 0.34
CA LYS A 44 10.84 -15.56 0.09
C LYS A 44 11.93 -16.17 0.99
N GLY A 45 12.90 -15.36 1.38
CA GLY A 45 14.02 -15.78 2.23
C GLY A 45 13.86 -15.43 3.71
N CYS A 46 12.68 -14.96 4.13
CA CYS A 46 12.42 -14.62 5.53
C CYS A 46 12.31 -15.89 6.38
N GLU A 47 13.13 -15.98 7.42
CA GLU A 47 13.17 -17.13 8.33
C GLU A 47 12.08 -17.05 9.41
N GLU A 48 11.65 -15.85 9.80
CA GLU A 48 10.67 -15.58 10.87
C GLU A 48 9.47 -14.77 10.34
N PRO A 49 8.68 -15.30 9.40
CA PRO A 49 7.57 -14.55 8.82
C PRO A 49 6.46 -14.19 9.83
N GLU A 50 6.32 -14.94 10.92
CA GLU A 50 5.31 -14.75 11.95
C GLU A 50 5.48 -13.46 12.78
N ILE A 51 6.68 -12.85 12.78
CA ILE A 51 6.95 -11.57 13.43
C ILE A 51 7.23 -10.44 12.42
N HIS A 52 7.14 -10.74 11.12
CA HIS A 52 7.40 -9.76 10.06
C HIS A 52 6.14 -9.39 9.29
N GLY A 53 6.03 -8.12 8.94
CA GLY A 53 5.14 -7.61 7.92
C GLY A 53 5.86 -7.45 6.57
N VAL A 54 5.12 -7.66 5.49
CA VAL A 54 5.60 -7.44 4.13
C VAL A 54 5.08 -6.12 3.60
N HIS A 55 5.97 -5.24 3.14
CA HIS A 55 5.60 -4.02 2.42
C HIS A 55 6.00 -4.10 0.95
N PHE A 56 5.36 -3.25 0.12
CA PHE A 56 5.61 -3.13 -1.32
C PHE A 56 6.07 -1.72 -1.71
N PHE A 57 6.65 -0.97 -0.78
CA PHE A 57 7.31 0.33 -1.06
C PHE A 57 8.63 0.09 -1.79
N LEU A 58 8.51 -0.35 -3.03
CA LEU A 58 9.56 -0.79 -3.94
C LEU A 58 9.18 -0.35 -5.35
N ASP A 59 10.10 -0.38 -6.30
CA ASP A 59 9.76 -0.18 -7.70
C ASP A 59 8.82 -1.28 -8.22
N ASP A 60 7.81 -0.92 -9.00
CA ASP A 60 6.75 -1.82 -9.48
C ASP A 60 7.28 -3.11 -10.11
N TYR A 61 8.40 -3.06 -10.86
CA TYR A 61 8.98 -4.24 -11.52
C TYR A 61 9.42 -5.33 -10.53
N GLN A 62 9.71 -4.96 -9.28
CA GLN A 62 10.14 -5.92 -8.26
C GLN A 62 8.99 -6.79 -7.75
N PHE A 63 7.75 -6.34 -7.89
CA PHE A 63 6.58 -7.05 -7.39
C PHE A 63 5.44 -7.25 -8.41
N ILE A 64 5.54 -6.74 -9.64
CA ILE A 64 4.48 -6.90 -10.66
C ILE A 64 4.00 -8.35 -10.82
N ARG A 65 4.86 -9.32 -10.52
CA ARG A 65 4.54 -10.75 -10.58
C ARG A 65 3.40 -11.18 -9.66
N VAL A 66 3.11 -10.45 -8.57
CA VAL A 66 1.95 -10.79 -7.71
C VAL A 66 0.63 -10.54 -8.41
N TRP A 67 0.60 -9.62 -9.39
CA TRP A 67 -0.56 -9.39 -10.24
C TRP A 67 -0.69 -10.47 -11.32
N SER A 68 0.40 -10.82 -11.97
CA SER A 68 0.41 -11.80 -13.06
C SER A 68 0.12 -13.22 -12.58
N SER A 69 0.54 -13.57 -11.36
CA SER A 69 0.42 -14.92 -10.80
C SER A 69 0.05 -14.87 -9.30
N PRO A 70 -1.13 -14.35 -8.94
CA PRO A 70 -1.48 -14.10 -7.54
C PRO A 70 -1.49 -15.36 -6.68
N ASP A 71 -1.93 -16.50 -7.22
CA ASP A 71 -2.02 -17.78 -6.50
C ASP A 71 -0.66 -18.26 -5.96
N VAL A 72 0.41 -18.01 -6.71
CA VAL A 72 1.77 -18.45 -6.38
C VAL A 72 2.25 -17.92 -5.04
N TYR A 73 1.79 -16.70 -4.67
CA TYR A 73 2.29 -16.00 -3.49
C TYR A 73 1.41 -16.15 -2.25
N VAL A 74 0.16 -16.59 -2.37
CA VAL A 74 -0.78 -16.71 -1.25
C VAL A 74 -0.21 -17.53 -0.10
N ASN A 75 0.30 -18.74 -0.39
CA ASN A 75 0.80 -19.65 0.66
C ASN A 75 2.03 -19.09 1.39
N MET A 76 2.84 -18.29 0.70
CA MET A 76 3.97 -17.58 1.31
C MET A 76 3.48 -16.42 2.18
N LEU A 77 2.62 -15.56 1.63
CA LEU A 77 2.14 -14.35 2.30
C LEU A 77 1.31 -14.66 3.55
N ARG A 78 0.55 -15.75 3.56
CA ARG A 78 -0.22 -16.20 4.75
C ARG A 78 0.62 -16.47 5.98
N LYS A 79 1.92 -16.71 5.84
CA LYS A 79 2.81 -16.98 6.97
C LYS A 79 3.21 -15.71 7.71
N PHE A 80 3.09 -14.54 7.04
CA PHE A 80 3.50 -13.27 7.61
C PHE A 80 2.48 -12.71 8.59
N GLN A 81 2.98 -11.97 9.57
CA GLN A 81 2.16 -11.32 10.60
C GLN A 81 1.19 -10.31 9.99
N ALA A 82 1.60 -9.61 8.94
CA ALA A 82 0.78 -8.72 8.13
C ALA A 82 1.37 -8.54 6.73
N VAL A 83 0.54 -8.16 5.77
CA VAL A 83 0.95 -7.90 4.38
C VAL A 83 0.29 -6.62 3.89
N CYS A 84 1.07 -5.60 3.54
CA CYS A 84 0.54 -4.40 2.89
C CYS A 84 0.02 -4.73 1.50
N THR A 85 -1.00 -4.02 1.02
CA THR A 85 -1.35 -4.09 -0.40
C THR A 85 -0.23 -3.49 -1.26
N PRO A 86 -0.04 -3.98 -2.51
CA PRO A 86 1.01 -3.48 -3.38
C PRO A 86 0.90 -1.99 -3.67
N ASP A 87 2.01 -1.26 -3.53
CA ASP A 87 2.09 0.18 -3.78
C ASP A 87 2.38 0.46 -5.26
N PHE A 88 1.44 0.10 -6.15
CA PHE A 88 1.58 0.44 -7.57
C PHE A 88 1.60 1.94 -7.77
N SER A 89 2.58 2.40 -8.52
CA SER A 89 2.89 3.82 -8.70
C SER A 89 1.74 4.65 -9.24
N LEU A 90 1.45 5.77 -8.57
CA LEU A 90 0.47 6.79 -8.96
C LEU A 90 1.17 8.12 -9.29
N TYR A 91 2.22 8.08 -10.12
CA TYR A 91 2.95 9.29 -10.49
C TYR A 91 2.03 10.31 -11.19
N THR A 92 2.25 11.59 -10.90
CA THR A 92 1.42 12.70 -11.42
C THR A 92 1.49 12.84 -12.94
N ASP A 93 2.59 12.40 -13.56
CA ASP A 93 2.80 12.38 -15.02
C ASP A 93 2.26 11.11 -15.70
N PHE A 94 1.76 10.15 -14.95
CA PHE A 94 1.10 8.97 -15.55
C PHE A 94 -0.27 9.34 -16.11
N PRO A 95 -0.67 8.76 -17.26
CA PRO A 95 -2.05 8.87 -17.75
C PRO A 95 -3.04 8.45 -16.66
N ARG A 96 -4.13 9.21 -16.47
CA ARG A 96 -5.13 8.94 -15.45
C ARG A 96 -5.67 7.51 -15.49
N ALA A 97 -5.86 6.96 -16.69
CA ALA A 97 -6.31 5.58 -16.87
C ALA A 97 -5.34 4.55 -16.25
N VAL A 98 -4.02 4.81 -16.34
CA VAL A 98 -2.98 3.95 -15.73
C VAL A 98 -3.02 4.07 -14.21
N GLN A 99 -3.18 5.27 -13.67
CA GLN A 99 -3.30 5.49 -12.23
C GLN A 99 -4.52 4.76 -11.65
N ILE A 100 -5.69 4.89 -12.28
CA ILE A 100 -6.92 4.20 -11.85
C ILE A 100 -6.76 2.68 -11.94
N TYR A 101 -6.12 2.18 -13.01
CA TYR A 101 -5.83 0.75 -13.16
C TYR A 101 -4.86 0.24 -12.07
N ASN A 102 -3.83 1.03 -11.70
CA ASN A 102 -2.92 0.71 -10.62
C ASN A 102 -3.64 0.62 -9.27
N HIS A 103 -4.54 1.56 -9.00
CA HIS A 103 -5.38 1.54 -7.81
C HIS A 103 -6.33 0.32 -7.81
N TYR A 104 -6.98 0.01 -8.94
CA TYR A 104 -7.83 -1.16 -9.08
C TYR A 104 -7.08 -2.46 -8.78
N ARG A 105 -5.92 -2.70 -9.40
CA ARG A 105 -5.18 -3.95 -9.19
C ARG A 105 -4.59 -4.09 -7.78
N LYS A 106 -4.22 -2.98 -7.13
CA LYS A 106 -3.87 -2.95 -5.70
C LYS A 106 -5.02 -3.50 -4.85
N HIS A 107 -6.21 -2.98 -5.05
CA HIS A 107 -7.41 -3.37 -4.32
C HIS A 107 -7.85 -4.79 -4.64
N TRP A 108 -7.78 -5.17 -5.91
CA TRP A 108 -8.07 -6.54 -6.31
C TRP A 108 -7.18 -7.56 -5.58
N LEU A 109 -5.87 -7.29 -5.50
CA LEU A 109 -4.92 -8.14 -4.77
C LEU A 109 -5.21 -8.16 -3.27
N GLY A 110 -5.54 -7.02 -2.67
CA GLY A 110 -5.91 -6.95 -1.27
C GLY A 110 -7.13 -7.82 -0.95
N ALA A 111 -8.21 -7.66 -1.71
CA ALA A 111 -9.44 -8.44 -1.55
C ALA A 111 -9.19 -9.95 -1.82
N TYR A 112 -8.41 -10.27 -2.85
CA TYR A 112 -8.04 -11.63 -3.17
C TYR A 112 -7.24 -12.29 -2.05
N TRP A 113 -6.25 -11.61 -1.50
CA TRP A 113 -5.46 -12.12 -0.40
C TRP A 113 -6.27 -12.29 0.88
N GLN A 114 -7.15 -11.34 1.20
CA GLN A 114 -8.07 -11.49 2.35
C GLN A 114 -8.99 -12.70 2.19
N MET A 115 -9.53 -12.92 0.99
CA MET A 115 -10.35 -14.11 0.68
C MET A 115 -9.58 -15.42 0.94
N HIS A 116 -8.26 -15.39 0.76
CA HIS A 116 -7.37 -16.54 1.00
C HIS A 116 -6.72 -16.55 2.39
N GLY A 117 -7.19 -15.71 3.33
CA GLY A 117 -6.74 -15.72 4.73
C GLY A 117 -5.39 -15.06 4.98
N VAL A 118 -4.93 -14.19 4.07
CA VAL A 118 -3.79 -13.30 4.32
C VAL A 118 -4.26 -12.11 5.17
N ARG A 119 -3.48 -11.72 6.17
CA ARG A 119 -3.73 -10.55 7.01
C ARG A 119 -3.26 -9.30 6.27
N VAL A 120 -4.19 -8.61 5.62
CA VAL A 120 -3.88 -7.48 4.72
C VAL A 120 -4.03 -6.15 5.43
N ILE A 121 -3.01 -5.28 5.30
CA ILE A 121 -3.05 -3.87 5.68
C ILE A 121 -3.13 -3.04 4.39
N PRO A 122 -4.14 -2.17 4.24
CA PRO A 122 -4.26 -1.32 3.05
C PRO A 122 -3.10 -0.32 2.97
N THR A 123 -2.46 -0.24 1.82
CA THR A 123 -1.53 0.84 1.46
C THR A 123 -2.31 1.98 0.86
N ILE A 124 -2.25 3.16 1.48
CA ILE A 124 -2.92 4.36 0.98
C ILE A 124 -1.93 5.18 0.17
N CYS A 125 -2.30 5.48 -1.06
CA CYS A 125 -1.52 6.30 -1.97
C CYS A 125 -2.44 7.17 -2.83
N TRP A 126 -1.90 8.29 -3.28
CA TRP A 126 -2.59 9.29 -4.11
C TRP A 126 -1.59 9.92 -5.08
N SER A 127 -2.09 10.63 -6.06
CA SER A 127 -1.31 11.39 -7.03
C SER A 127 -1.44 12.90 -6.72
N ASP A 128 -2.33 13.57 -7.38
CA ASP A 128 -2.73 14.98 -7.18
C ASP A 128 -4.14 15.07 -6.58
N GLU A 129 -4.64 16.27 -6.36
CA GLU A 129 -5.98 16.50 -5.80
C GLU A 129 -7.10 15.90 -6.65
N ASP A 130 -6.95 15.84 -7.98
CA ASP A 130 -7.96 15.22 -8.84
C ASP A 130 -8.06 13.71 -8.60
N SER A 131 -6.99 13.08 -8.11
CA SER A 131 -7.02 11.66 -7.74
C SER A 131 -7.93 11.37 -6.55
N PHE A 132 -8.25 12.37 -5.71
CA PHE A 132 -9.10 12.20 -4.53
C PHE A 132 -10.54 11.79 -4.88
N GLU A 133 -10.96 11.93 -6.15
CA GLU A 133 -12.25 11.43 -6.63
C GLU A 133 -12.34 9.90 -6.57
N TRP A 134 -11.21 9.18 -6.56
CA TRP A 134 -11.20 7.73 -6.67
C TRP A 134 -10.13 7.02 -5.81
N CYS A 135 -9.01 7.67 -5.43
CA CYS A 135 -7.89 6.99 -4.77
C CYS A 135 -8.19 6.52 -3.33
N PHE A 136 -9.33 6.89 -2.79
CA PHE A 136 -9.84 6.40 -1.50
C PHE A 136 -11.03 5.44 -1.65
N ASP A 137 -11.48 5.16 -2.87
CA ASP A 137 -12.51 4.17 -3.12
C ASP A 137 -12.00 2.77 -2.74
N GLY A 138 -12.84 1.98 -2.11
CA GLY A 138 -12.51 0.63 -1.66
C GLY A 138 -11.64 0.56 -0.40
N GLU A 139 -11.13 1.70 0.10
CA GLU A 139 -10.36 1.74 1.33
C GLU A 139 -11.26 1.69 2.58
N PRO A 140 -10.88 0.94 3.63
CA PRO A 140 -11.66 0.85 4.85
C PRO A 140 -11.47 2.07 5.75
N THR A 141 -12.53 2.43 6.50
CA THR A 141 -12.46 3.43 7.56
C THR A 141 -12.07 2.81 8.90
N GLY A 142 -11.38 3.57 9.76
CA GLY A 142 -11.00 3.15 11.11
C GLY A 142 -10.00 1.98 11.13
N SER A 143 -9.27 1.77 10.04
CA SER A 143 -8.29 0.69 9.86
C SER A 143 -6.89 1.09 10.28
N THR A 144 -6.04 0.11 10.58
CA THR A 144 -4.59 0.27 10.40
C THR A 144 -4.32 0.41 8.91
N VAL A 145 -3.52 1.40 8.51
CA VAL A 145 -3.14 1.65 7.11
C VAL A 145 -1.63 1.82 6.97
N ALA A 146 -1.10 1.65 5.78
CA ALA A 146 0.30 1.91 5.49
C ALA A 146 0.44 3.05 4.47
N VAL A 147 1.42 3.94 4.68
CA VAL A 147 1.72 5.09 3.82
C VAL A 147 3.22 5.21 3.64
N SER A 148 3.70 5.61 2.47
CA SER A 148 5.11 5.94 2.26
C SER A 148 5.31 7.44 2.15
N SER A 149 6.30 7.96 2.87
CA SER A 149 6.77 9.34 2.73
C SER A 149 8.02 9.45 1.84
N VAL A 150 8.51 8.31 1.33
CA VAL A 150 9.71 8.28 0.47
C VAL A 150 9.45 9.02 -0.83
N GLY A 151 10.36 9.92 -1.23
CA GLY A 151 10.21 10.73 -2.43
C GLY A 151 9.28 11.94 -2.31
N THR A 152 8.51 12.06 -1.22
CA THR A 152 7.51 13.14 -1.07
C THR A 152 8.09 14.47 -0.59
N GLN A 153 9.37 14.50 -0.18
CA GLN A 153 10.05 15.69 0.36
C GLN A 153 11.16 16.21 -0.57
N VAL A 154 11.19 15.75 -1.83
CA VAL A 154 12.26 16.11 -2.79
C VAL A 154 12.16 17.55 -3.29
N ASN A 155 10.96 18.14 -3.28
CA ASN A 155 10.70 19.53 -3.64
C ASN A 155 9.42 20.02 -2.96
N LYS A 156 9.15 21.33 -3.08
CA LYS A 156 7.98 21.98 -2.44
C LYS A 156 6.65 21.42 -2.94
N GLU A 157 6.54 21.13 -4.23
CA GLU A 157 5.30 20.62 -4.83
C GLU A 157 5.01 19.18 -4.38
N ALA A 158 6.02 18.31 -4.37
CA ALA A 158 5.87 16.96 -3.85
C ALA A 158 5.43 16.98 -2.36
N GLY A 159 6.04 17.86 -1.56
CA GLY A 159 5.64 18.04 -0.15
C GLY A 159 4.21 18.56 0.01
N ARG A 160 3.77 19.50 -0.85
CA ARG A 160 2.41 20.03 -0.87
C ARG A 160 1.38 18.95 -1.21
N LEU A 161 1.62 18.20 -2.28
CA LEU A 161 0.74 17.09 -2.70
C LEU A 161 0.66 15.99 -1.65
N PHE A 162 1.79 15.65 -1.03
CA PHE A 162 1.80 14.66 0.04
C PHE A 162 0.95 15.12 1.22
N ARG A 163 1.11 16.38 1.65
CA ARG A 163 0.33 16.94 2.74
C ARG A 163 -1.16 16.98 2.44
N ALA A 164 -1.55 17.46 1.26
CA ALA A 164 -2.95 17.53 0.85
C ALA A 164 -3.63 16.15 0.89
N GLY A 165 -2.98 15.12 0.33
CA GLY A 165 -3.52 13.76 0.33
C GLY A 165 -3.50 13.10 1.72
N TYR A 166 -2.51 13.41 2.55
CA TYR A 166 -2.45 12.92 3.94
C TYR A 166 -3.61 13.48 4.78
N GLU A 167 -3.86 14.78 4.70
CA GLU A 167 -4.99 15.45 5.39
C GLU A 167 -6.33 14.88 4.89
N GLU A 168 -6.46 14.65 3.58
CA GLU A 168 -7.67 14.05 2.98
C GLU A 168 -7.85 12.58 3.41
N MET A 169 -6.78 11.80 3.50
CA MET A 169 -6.78 10.45 4.07
C MET A 169 -7.31 10.45 5.52
N LEU A 170 -6.77 11.33 6.37
CA LEU A 170 -7.23 11.46 7.77
C LEU A 170 -8.72 11.80 7.83
N ARG A 171 -9.16 12.73 7.00
CA ARG A 171 -10.55 13.19 6.96
C ARG A 171 -11.53 12.08 6.54
N ARG A 172 -11.18 11.32 5.47
CA ARG A 172 -12.06 10.28 4.90
C ARG A 172 -12.00 8.97 5.65
N LEU A 173 -10.78 8.47 5.89
CA LEU A 173 -10.57 7.12 6.38
C LEU A 173 -10.49 7.03 7.90
N LYS A 174 -10.14 8.13 8.59
CA LYS A 174 -9.99 8.18 10.07
C LYS A 174 -9.19 6.98 10.58
N PRO A 175 -7.96 6.76 10.08
CA PRO A 175 -7.20 5.57 10.40
C PRO A 175 -6.96 5.43 11.91
N LYS A 176 -7.07 4.21 12.42
CA LYS A 176 -6.78 3.88 13.81
C LYS A 176 -5.28 3.90 14.10
N GLU A 177 -4.49 3.49 13.10
CA GLU A 177 -3.04 3.47 13.12
C GLU A 177 -2.49 3.67 11.70
N ILE A 178 -1.35 4.36 11.60
CA ILE A 178 -0.68 4.65 10.34
C ILE A 178 0.74 4.09 10.41
N ILE A 179 1.04 3.08 9.60
CA ILE A 179 2.39 2.58 9.40
C ILE A 179 3.07 3.49 8.37
N MET A 180 3.98 4.35 8.82
CA MET A 180 4.68 5.31 7.96
C MET A 180 6.04 4.77 7.54
N TYR A 181 6.18 4.41 6.27
CA TYR A 181 7.46 3.99 5.69
C TYR A 181 8.25 5.22 5.22
N GLY A 182 9.39 5.46 5.86
CA GLY A 182 10.23 6.63 5.63
C GLY A 182 10.23 7.62 6.79
N ASN A 183 10.61 8.86 6.53
CA ASN A 183 10.58 9.92 7.54
C ASN A 183 9.15 10.35 7.84
N VAL A 184 8.85 10.55 9.10
CA VAL A 184 7.57 11.15 9.52
C VAL A 184 7.74 12.67 9.53
N PRO A 185 7.07 13.43 8.62
CA PRO A 185 7.07 14.89 8.70
C PRO A 185 6.48 15.38 10.01
N GLU A 186 7.04 16.46 10.60
CA GLU A 186 6.61 16.99 11.90
C GLU A 186 5.12 17.39 11.96
N TRP A 187 4.55 17.75 10.82
CA TRP A 187 3.14 18.15 10.72
C TRP A 187 2.16 16.97 10.58
N CYS A 188 2.66 15.73 10.45
CA CYS A 188 1.78 14.56 10.38
C CYS A 188 1.12 14.29 11.73
N GLU A 189 -0.20 14.22 11.72
CA GLU A 189 -1.03 13.89 12.88
C GLU A 189 -1.50 12.44 12.84
N GLY A 190 -1.88 11.90 13.98
CA GLY A 190 -2.45 10.55 14.12
C GLY A 190 -1.58 9.61 14.96
N ASN A 191 -2.04 8.38 15.10
CA ASN A 191 -1.28 7.32 15.76
C ASN A 191 -0.32 6.70 14.73
N ILE A 192 0.94 7.15 14.70
CA ILE A 192 1.92 6.80 13.67
C ILE A 192 2.96 5.85 14.23
N THR A 193 3.12 4.69 13.57
CA THR A 193 4.24 3.77 13.77
C THR A 193 5.25 3.96 12.63
N PRO A 194 6.45 4.53 12.91
CA PRO A 194 7.44 4.75 11.87
C PRO A 194 8.15 3.45 11.48
N VAL A 195 8.37 3.26 10.19
CA VAL A 195 9.14 2.16 9.61
C VAL A 195 10.29 2.73 8.80
N GLN A 196 11.51 2.40 9.18
CA GLN A 196 12.70 2.93 8.53
C GLN A 196 12.82 2.45 7.09
N ALA A 197 12.90 3.37 6.13
CA ALA A 197 13.14 3.03 4.73
C ALA A 197 14.54 2.43 4.53
N PHE A 198 14.65 1.46 3.62
CA PHE A 198 15.90 0.75 3.32
C PHE A 198 17.07 1.70 3.02
N GLN A 199 16.81 2.77 2.28
CA GLN A 199 17.81 3.78 1.94
C GLN A 199 18.35 4.56 3.15
N GLN A 200 17.59 4.64 4.24
CA GLN A 200 17.99 5.31 5.48
C GLN A 200 18.90 4.45 6.34
N LYS A 201 18.82 3.12 6.23
CA LYS A 201 19.65 2.17 6.98
C LYS A 201 21.15 2.29 6.64
N PHE A 202 21.48 2.86 5.48
CA PHE A 202 22.86 3.01 4.98
C PHE A 202 23.37 4.45 5.04
N ARG A 203 22.56 5.44 5.42
CA ARG A 203 23.07 6.78 5.73
C ARG A 203 23.75 6.73 7.09
N LYS A 204 25.10 6.76 7.10
CA LYS A 204 25.84 7.03 8.33
C LYS A 204 25.35 8.37 8.91
N PRO A 205 25.17 8.49 10.24
CA PRO A 205 24.98 9.80 10.86
C PRO A 205 26.14 10.70 10.40
N LEU A 206 25.81 11.91 9.95
CA LEU A 206 26.85 12.94 9.79
C LEU A 206 27.44 13.14 11.18
N THR A 207 28.63 12.61 11.41
CA THR A 207 29.43 12.98 12.58
C THR A 207 29.75 14.44 12.39
N ASN A 208 29.13 15.30 13.18
CA ASN A 208 29.58 16.68 13.38
C ASN A 208 30.90 16.57 14.16
N ASP A 209 32.00 16.36 13.44
CA ASP A 209 33.33 16.63 13.98
C ASP A 209 33.53 18.16 13.90
N VAL A 210 33.49 18.77 15.09
CA VAL A 210 33.84 20.17 15.36
C VAL A 210 35.37 20.30 15.26
#